data_d80059a6062c5359929ff70f7c938e6d
#
_entry.id   d80059a6062c5359929ff70f7c938e6d
#
_cell.length_a   1.000
_cell.length_b   1.000
_cell.length_c   1.000
_cell.angle_alpha   90.00
_cell.angle_beta   90.00
_cell.angle_gamma   90.00
#
_symmetry.space_group_name_H-M   'P 1'
#
loop_
_entity.id
_entity.type
_entity.pdbx_description
1 polymer ?
#
loop_
_entity_poly.entity_id
_entity_poly.type
_entity_poly.pdbx_seq_one_letter_code
_entity_poly.pdbx_strand_id
1 'polypeptide(L)'
;MKALKICVLGVGNWGINHVRTLKSIDVSVGCVEINLKRIGKLKQQFDNLVIHNSVEESLAYEYDGYIIATPASTHMKLSNFLISKRKPVLVEKPLCLSLAEANQIKSQIIKYNGKLIVGHLMLFHPAIQKIKSMISSGKIGNLQYIYSNRLNLGIVRKEENVFWSFAPHDVSLFQYFSESFPSSVVSLGRDYLQKKIHDTTITYLKYPNGIEGHIFVSWLHPFKEHRLVLVGSKGSLHFEDSKKNKPLLLYEKENLGNKDLSKLKNKTLKKIDYEPSLPLNNELKYFIDIIKGKQKINNANINQGIDVIKILEMATNSLNRNTNQL
;
A
#
# COMPACT_ATOMS: atom_id res chain seq x y z
N MET A 1 26.55 -2.79 20.22
CA MET A 1 25.37 -3.60 19.84
C MET A 1 25.64 -4.25 18.49
N LYS A 2 25.27 -5.53 18.29
CA LYS A 2 25.42 -6.21 16.98
C LYS A 2 24.60 -5.45 15.93
N ALA A 3 25.21 -5.14 14.78
CA ALA A 3 24.48 -4.48 13.70
C ALA A 3 23.30 -5.34 13.25
N LEU A 4 22.12 -4.73 13.06
CA LEU A 4 20.93 -5.42 12.60
C LEU A 4 21.13 -5.93 11.18
N LYS A 5 20.71 -7.17 10.90
CA LYS A 5 20.83 -7.80 9.58
C LYS A 5 19.45 -8.06 8.98
N ILE A 6 19.21 -7.58 7.76
CA ILE A 6 17.97 -7.81 7.03
C ILE A 6 18.27 -8.42 5.65
N CYS A 7 17.51 -9.45 5.26
CA CYS A 7 17.60 -10.09 3.96
C CYS A 7 16.43 -9.68 3.07
N VAL A 8 16.71 -9.24 1.84
CA VAL A 8 15.70 -8.89 0.83
C VAL A 8 15.56 -10.04 -0.16
N LEU A 9 14.39 -10.65 -0.24
CA LEU A 9 14.07 -11.72 -1.19
C LEU A 9 13.53 -11.12 -2.49
N GLY A 10 14.23 -11.31 -3.60
CA GLY A 10 13.93 -10.74 -4.91
C GLY A 10 14.39 -9.29 -5.04
N VAL A 11 15.44 -9.06 -5.82
CA VAL A 11 15.99 -7.72 -6.06
C VAL A 11 15.65 -7.24 -7.47
N GLY A 12 14.35 -7.30 -7.77
CA GLY A 12 13.76 -6.73 -8.99
C GLY A 12 13.63 -5.21 -8.92
N ASN A 13 12.73 -4.65 -9.76
CA ASN A 13 12.53 -3.18 -9.87
C ASN A 13 12.18 -2.51 -8.54
N TRP A 14 11.51 -3.22 -7.63
CA TRP A 14 11.13 -2.68 -6.32
C TRP A 14 12.08 -3.11 -5.21
N GLY A 15 12.50 -4.38 -5.17
CA GLY A 15 13.40 -4.89 -4.14
C GLY A 15 14.74 -4.15 -4.06
N ILE A 16 15.25 -3.63 -5.19
CA ILE A 16 16.45 -2.78 -5.21
C ILE A 16 16.30 -1.51 -4.36
N ASN A 17 15.07 -0.96 -4.26
CA ASN A 17 14.80 0.21 -3.44
C ASN A 17 14.89 -0.12 -1.95
N HIS A 18 14.43 -1.31 -1.55
CA HIS A 18 14.61 -1.80 -0.18
C HIS A 18 16.10 -1.93 0.17
N VAL A 19 16.91 -2.55 -0.71
CA VAL A 19 18.35 -2.68 -0.49
C VAL A 19 19.00 -1.30 -0.33
N ARG A 20 18.71 -0.35 -1.23
CA ARG A 20 19.25 1.02 -1.18
C ARG A 20 18.88 1.73 0.12
N THR A 21 17.61 1.65 0.49
CA THR A 21 17.11 2.35 1.69
C THR A 21 17.67 1.72 2.97
N LEU A 22 17.74 0.40 3.07
CA LEU A 22 18.34 -0.27 4.23
C LEU A 22 19.80 0.10 4.41
N LYS A 23 20.59 0.13 3.32
CA LYS A 23 21.98 0.57 3.37
C LYS A 23 22.13 2.03 3.80
N SER A 24 21.17 2.90 3.45
CA SER A 24 21.20 4.32 3.86
C SER A 24 20.84 4.55 5.33
N ILE A 25 20.32 3.56 6.03
CA ILE A 25 19.95 3.64 7.46
C ILE A 25 20.80 2.70 8.35
N ASP A 26 21.98 2.37 7.87
CA ASP A 26 23.01 1.60 8.61
C ASP A 26 22.54 0.22 9.07
N VAL A 27 21.90 -0.53 8.16
CA VAL A 27 21.51 -1.92 8.35
C VAL A 27 22.41 -2.81 7.49
N SER A 28 22.92 -3.90 8.06
CA SER A 28 23.61 -4.94 7.30
C SER A 28 22.62 -5.66 6.39
N VAL A 29 22.85 -5.63 5.08
CA VAL A 29 21.90 -6.11 4.08
C VAL A 29 22.46 -7.33 3.37
N GLY A 30 21.66 -8.41 3.32
CA GLY A 30 21.82 -9.47 2.35
C GLY A 30 20.61 -9.55 1.41
N CYS A 31 20.74 -10.32 0.35
CA CYS A 31 19.61 -10.57 -0.53
C CYS A 31 19.61 -11.98 -1.09
N VAL A 32 18.44 -12.43 -1.54
CA VAL A 32 18.27 -13.62 -2.36
C VAL A 32 17.85 -13.18 -3.76
N GLU A 33 18.65 -13.52 -4.76
CA GLU A 33 18.36 -13.26 -6.18
C GLU A 33 18.87 -14.41 -7.03
N ILE A 34 18.03 -14.91 -7.91
CA ILE A 34 18.33 -16.07 -8.78
C ILE A 34 18.70 -15.66 -10.21
N ASN A 35 18.40 -14.43 -10.60
CA ASN A 35 18.70 -13.93 -11.94
C ASN A 35 20.15 -13.47 -12.04
N LEU A 36 20.99 -14.22 -12.79
CA LEU A 36 22.41 -13.94 -12.94
C LEU A 36 22.73 -12.53 -13.46
N LYS A 37 21.91 -11.99 -14.38
CA LYS A 37 22.09 -10.62 -14.89
C LYS A 37 21.88 -9.58 -13.79
N ARG A 38 20.89 -9.78 -12.90
CA ARG A 38 20.65 -8.91 -11.76
C ARG A 38 21.74 -9.04 -10.73
N ILE A 39 22.20 -10.26 -10.43
CA ILE A 39 23.34 -10.51 -9.52
C ILE A 39 24.58 -9.73 -9.99
N GLY A 40 24.91 -9.78 -11.28
CA GLY A 40 26.03 -9.02 -11.83
C GLY A 40 25.90 -7.51 -11.60
N LYS A 41 24.72 -6.93 -11.84
CA LYS A 41 24.44 -5.51 -11.58
C LYS A 41 24.52 -5.15 -10.08
N LEU A 42 24.03 -6.03 -9.20
CA LEU A 42 24.08 -5.82 -7.75
C LEU A 42 25.51 -5.79 -7.23
N LYS A 43 26.38 -6.69 -7.70
CA LYS A 43 27.81 -6.72 -7.34
C LYS A 43 28.55 -5.47 -7.79
N GLN A 44 28.16 -4.89 -8.94
CA GLN A 44 28.74 -3.63 -9.42
C GLN A 44 28.24 -2.40 -8.66
N GLN A 45 26.99 -2.45 -8.15
CA GLN A 45 26.34 -1.30 -7.53
C GLN A 45 26.57 -1.22 -6.02
N PHE A 46 26.79 -2.35 -5.37
CA PHE A 46 26.89 -2.44 -3.91
C PHE A 46 28.12 -3.24 -3.50
N ASP A 47 29.09 -2.56 -2.91
CA ASP A 47 30.19 -3.23 -2.27
C ASP A 47 29.70 -4.03 -1.05
N ASN A 48 30.26 -5.23 -0.87
CA ASN A 48 30.00 -6.10 0.29
C ASN A 48 28.52 -6.52 0.46
N LEU A 49 27.72 -6.55 -0.61
CA LEU A 49 26.37 -7.12 -0.55
C LEU A 49 26.45 -8.65 -0.57
N VAL A 50 25.98 -9.28 0.50
CA VAL A 50 25.86 -10.76 0.54
C VAL A 50 24.69 -11.20 -0.31
N ILE A 51 24.93 -12.05 -1.30
CA ILE A 51 23.93 -12.54 -2.23
C ILE A 51 23.82 -14.05 -2.08
N HIS A 52 22.62 -14.54 -1.81
CA HIS A 52 22.29 -15.95 -1.68
C HIS A 52 21.50 -16.43 -2.90
N ASN A 53 21.62 -17.71 -3.22
CA ASN A 53 20.90 -18.35 -4.32
C ASN A 53 19.53 -18.90 -3.90
N SER A 54 19.30 -19.07 -2.59
CA SER A 54 18.01 -19.52 -2.06
C SER A 54 17.72 -18.92 -0.68
N VAL A 55 16.45 -19.02 -0.28
CA VAL A 55 16.02 -18.57 1.06
C VAL A 55 16.61 -19.45 2.14
N GLU A 56 16.72 -20.76 1.89
CA GLU A 56 17.33 -21.75 2.78
C GLU A 56 18.79 -21.42 3.07
N GLU A 57 19.56 -21.09 2.05
CA GLU A 57 20.95 -20.65 2.19
C GLU A 57 21.04 -19.41 3.08
N SER A 58 20.13 -18.44 2.90
CA SER A 58 20.13 -17.19 3.67
C SER A 58 19.87 -17.40 5.17
N LEU A 59 19.19 -18.48 5.57
CA LEU A 59 18.91 -18.74 7.00
C LEU A 59 20.18 -19.00 7.82
N ALA A 60 21.24 -19.55 7.21
CA ALA A 60 22.52 -19.81 7.87
C ALA A 60 23.25 -18.51 8.28
N TYR A 61 22.88 -17.37 7.69
CA TYR A 61 23.47 -16.04 8.02
C TYR A 61 22.77 -15.35 9.19
N GLU A 62 21.74 -15.97 9.79
CA GLU A 62 21.05 -15.48 10.98
C GLU A 62 20.53 -14.04 10.84
N TYR A 63 19.84 -13.73 9.73
CA TYR A 63 19.16 -12.45 9.57
C TYR A 63 18.09 -12.24 10.65
N ASP A 64 17.97 -11.01 11.14
CA ASP A 64 17.01 -10.62 12.17
C ASP A 64 15.60 -10.42 11.58
N GLY A 65 15.50 -10.17 10.26
CA GLY A 65 14.23 -10.01 9.54
C GLY A 65 14.39 -10.17 8.04
N TYR A 66 13.25 -10.36 7.36
CA TYR A 66 13.19 -10.61 5.92
C TYR A 66 12.19 -9.67 5.24
N ILE A 67 12.53 -9.22 4.04
CA ILE A 67 11.64 -8.46 3.17
C ILE A 67 11.36 -9.29 1.93
N ILE A 68 10.10 -9.58 1.64
CA ILE A 68 9.67 -10.33 0.46
C ILE A 68 9.25 -9.31 -0.61
N ALA A 69 10.05 -9.17 -1.67
CA ALA A 69 9.82 -8.29 -2.82
C ALA A 69 9.88 -9.08 -4.16
N THR A 70 9.54 -10.35 -4.09
CA THR A 70 9.39 -11.27 -5.22
C THR A 70 8.00 -11.09 -5.88
N PRO A 71 7.67 -11.79 -6.98
CA PRO A 71 6.31 -11.78 -7.53
C PRO A 71 5.26 -12.25 -6.51
N ALA A 72 4.07 -11.64 -6.55
CA ALA A 72 2.99 -11.89 -5.58
C ALA A 72 2.57 -13.36 -5.45
N SER A 73 2.68 -14.14 -6.52
CA SER A 73 2.43 -15.60 -6.54
C SER A 73 3.34 -16.39 -5.60
N THR A 74 4.43 -15.83 -5.15
CA THR A 74 5.37 -16.47 -4.21
C THR A 74 5.20 -16.03 -2.76
N HIS A 75 4.45 -14.94 -2.52
CA HIS A 75 4.37 -14.28 -1.22
C HIS A 75 3.86 -15.20 -0.12
N MET A 76 2.79 -15.95 -0.38
CA MET A 76 2.21 -16.87 0.62
C MET A 76 3.22 -17.94 1.04
N LYS A 77 3.85 -18.62 0.07
CA LYS A 77 4.81 -19.69 0.34
C LYS A 77 6.01 -19.20 1.15
N LEU A 78 6.60 -18.07 0.73
CA LEU A 78 7.76 -17.48 1.38
C LEU A 78 7.42 -16.94 2.77
N SER A 79 6.27 -16.28 2.94
CA SER A 79 5.79 -15.79 4.23
C SER A 79 5.60 -16.95 5.21
N ASN A 80 4.89 -18.00 4.81
CA ASN A 80 4.64 -19.18 5.63
C ASN A 80 5.95 -19.87 6.05
N PHE A 81 6.89 -20.00 5.11
CA PHE A 81 8.21 -20.59 5.40
C PHE A 81 8.97 -19.77 6.44
N LEU A 82 9.12 -18.46 6.24
CA LEU A 82 9.87 -17.59 7.17
C LEU A 82 9.19 -17.48 8.54
N ILE A 83 7.86 -17.39 8.58
CA ILE A 83 7.09 -17.37 9.83
C ILE A 83 7.30 -18.68 10.61
N SER A 84 7.33 -19.84 9.93
CA SER A 84 7.62 -21.13 10.59
C SER A 84 9.02 -21.20 11.20
N LYS A 85 9.95 -20.38 10.67
CA LYS A 85 11.29 -20.18 11.24
C LYS A 85 11.36 -19.02 12.24
N ARG A 86 10.19 -18.51 12.67
CA ARG A 86 10.04 -17.39 13.61
C ARG A 86 10.78 -16.11 13.17
N LYS A 87 10.95 -15.92 11.87
CA LYS A 87 11.58 -14.71 11.33
C LYS A 87 10.53 -13.62 11.12
N PRO A 88 10.77 -12.38 11.57
CA PRO A 88 9.96 -11.22 11.21
C PRO A 88 9.98 -10.98 9.70
N VAL A 89 8.79 -10.66 9.14
CA VAL A 89 8.60 -10.52 7.69
C VAL A 89 7.94 -9.18 7.37
N LEU A 90 8.48 -8.46 6.39
CA LEU A 90 7.77 -7.46 5.62
C LEU A 90 7.49 -8.07 4.25
N VAL A 91 6.24 -8.13 3.83
CA VAL A 91 5.85 -8.64 2.50
C VAL A 91 5.27 -7.53 1.65
N GLU A 92 5.77 -7.38 0.42
CA GLU A 92 5.27 -6.38 -0.52
C GLU A 92 3.80 -6.59 -0.89
N LYS A 93 3.16 -5.49 -1.30
CA LYS A 93 1.78 -5.54 -1.80
C LYS A 93 1.72 -6.14 -3.24
N PRO A 94 0.62 -6.83 -3.58
CA PRO A 94 -0.42 -7.30 -2.68
C PRO A 94 0.10 -8.40 -1.75
N LEU A 95 -0.49 -8.55 -0.57
CA LEU A 95 -0.11 -9.57 0.41
C LEU A 95 0.03 -10.96 -0.23
N CYS A 96 -0.93 -11.30 -1.07
CA CYS A 96 -1.03 -12.55 -1.85
C CYS A 96 -2.11 -12.38 -2.94
N LEU A 97 -2.46 -13.46 -3.65
CA LEU A 97 -3.39 -13.40 -4.78
C LEU A 97 -4.82 -13.86 -4.46
N SER A 98 -5.08 -14.35 -3.24
CA SER A 98 -6.42 -14.78 -2.84
C SER A 98 -6.65 -14.65 -1.33
N LEU A 99 -7.92 -14.55 -0.94
CA LEU A 99 -8.33 -14.57 0.46
C LEU A 99 -7.97 -15.89 1.16
N ALA A 100 -8.01 -17.00 0.43
CA ALA A 100 -7.60 -18.31 0.94
C ALA A 100 -6.12 -18.31 1.34
N GLU A 101 -5.24 -17.79 0.48
CA GLU A 101 -3.81 -17.62 0.77
C GLU A 101 -3.56 -16.68 1.96
N ALA A 102 -4.29 -15.55 2.01
CA ALA A 102 -4.18 -14.59 3.11
C ALA A 102 -4.55 -15.20 4.47
N ASN A 103 -5.60 -16.03 4.50
CA ASN A 103 -6.00 -16.77 5.70
C ASN A 103 -4.98 -17.85 6.10
N GLN A 104 -4.31 -18.49 5.14
CA GLN A 104 -3.21 -19.41 5.43
C GLN A 104 -2.04 -18.68 6.10
N ILE A 105 -1.64 -17.50 5.59
CA ILE A 105 -0.60 -16.68 6.23
C ILE A 105 -1.02 -16.31 7.66
N LYS A 106 -2.26 -15.85 7.87
CA LYS A 106 -2.78 -15.54 9.20
C LYS A 106 -2.72 -16.73 10.14
N SER A 107 -3.11 -17.92 9.70
CA SER A 107 -3.04 -19.14 10.48
C SER A 107 -1.60 -19.48 10.91
N GLN A 108 -0.61 -19.28 10.02
CA GLN A 108 0.80 -19.46 10.35
C GLN A 108 1.29 -18.42 11.38
N ILE A 109 0.87 -17.16 11.25
CA ILE A 109 1.20 -16.11 12.23
C ILE A 109 0.69 -16.52 13.62
N ILE A 110 -0.55 -16.99 13.73
CA ILE A 110 -1.12 -17.44 15.00
C ILE A 110 -0.35 -18.64 15.55
N LYS A 111 -0.11 -19.66 14.71
CA LYS A 111 0.56 -20.91 15.10
C LYS A 111 1.97 -20.68 15.66
N TYR A 112 2.74 -19.79 15.04
CA TYR A 112 4.16 -19.58 15.37
C TYR A 112 4.43 -18.27 16.14
N ASN A 113 3.37 -17.53 16.54
CA ASN A 113 3.48 -16.18 17.11
C ASN A 113 4.35 -15.27 16.21
N GLY A 114 4.08 -15.32 14.90
CA GLY A 114 4.89 -14.68 13.89
C GLY A 114 4.67 -13.16 13.83
N LYS A 115 5.68 -12.44 13.35
CA LYS A 115 5.61 -11.00 13.09
C LYS A 115 5.59 -10.77 11.60
N LEU A 116 4.49 -10.20 11.07
CA LEU A 116 4.38 -9.84 9.66
C LEU A 116 3.72 -8.48 9.50
N ILE A 117 4.32 -7.65 8.65
CA ILE A 117 3.69 -6.43 8.11
C ILE A 117 3.60 -6.50 6.59
N VAL A 118 2.60 -5.82 6.03
CA VAL A 118 2.38 -5.73 4.58
C VAL A 118 2.92 -4.41 4.07
N GLY A 119 3.59 -4.40 2.93
CA GLY A 119 4.18 -3.21 2.29
C GLY A 119 3.14 -2.21 1.80
N HIS A 120 2.27 -1.75 2.69
CA HIS A 120 1.32 -0.67 2.43
C HIS A 120 2.01 0.69 2.59
N LEU A 121 3.02 0.92 1.75
CA LEU A 121 3.93 2.06 1.76
C LEU A 121 3.25 3.41 2.02
N MET A 122 2.07 3.64 1.41
CA MET A 122 1.37 4.92 1.54
C MET A 122 0.91 5.20 2.96
N LEU A 123 0.68 4.19 3.79
CA LEU A 123 0.35 4.38 5.22
C LEU A 123 1.49 5.04 6.01
N PHE A 124 2.71 4.99 5.50
CA PHE A 124 3.91 5.60 6.09
C PHE A 124 4.29 6.94 5.46
N HIS A 125 3.49 7.44 4.51
CA HIS A 125 3.71 8.74 3.90
C HIS A 125 3.38 9.87 4.88
N PRO A 126 4.26 10.86 5.11
CA PRO A 126 4.04 11.92 6.11
C PRO A 126 2.77 12.72 5.88
N ALA A 127 2.42 13.01 4.62
CA ALA A 127 1.16 13.69 4.29
C ALA A 127 -0.06 12.84 4.71
N ILE A 128 -0.01 11.51 4.56
CA ILE A 128 -1.10 10.59 4.95
C ILE A 128 -1.25 10.58 6.47
N GLN A 129 -0.15 10.54 7.21
CA GLN A 129 -0.16 10.65 8.67
C GLN A 129 -0.72 12.03 9.12
N LYS A 130 -0.36 13.11 8.43
CA LYS A 130 -0.91 14.45 8.68
C LYS A 130 -2.40 14.51 8.41
N ILE A 131 -2.88 13.96 7.29
CA ILE A 131 -4.31 13.83 6.97
C ILE A 131 -5.04 13.08 8.08
N LYS A 132 -4.53 11.94 8.55
CA LYS A 132 -5.13 11.15 9.64
C LYS A 132 -5.26 11.99 10.92
N SER A 133 -4.20 12.68 11.31
CA SER A 133 -4.19 13.59 12.45
C SER A 133 -5.25 14.71 12.32
N MET A 134 -5.39 15.28 11.12
CA MET A 134 -6.38 16.34 10.87
C MET A 134 -7.82 15.82 10.92
N ILE A 135 -8.09 14.60 10.46
CA ILE A 135 -9.39 13.95 10.60
C ILE A 135 -9.68 13.69 12.08
N SER A 136 -8.75 13.06 12.81
CA SER A 136 -8.91 12.74 14.24
C SER A 136 -9.08 13.97 15.13
N SER A 137 -8.48 15.11 14.76
CA SER A 137 -8.68 16.39 15.46
C SER A 137 -9.97 17.14 15.07
N GLY A 138 -10.80 16.56 14.18
CA GLY A 138 -12.05 17.18 13.72
C GLY A 138 -11.85 18.41 12.81
N LYS A 139 -10.65 18.59 12.23
CA LYS A 139 -10.33 19.76 11.40
C LYS A 139 -11.23 19.90 10.17
N ILE A 140 -11.65 18.79 9.58
CA ILE A 140 -12.61 18.77 8.47
C ILE A 140 -14.04 18.36 8.90
N GLY A 141 -14.29 18.22 10.21
CA GLY A 141 -15.54 17.68 10.75
C GLY A 141 -15.65 16.17 10.51
N ASN A 142 -16.88 15.66 10.41
CA ASN A 142 -17.13 14.24 10.12
C ASN A 142 -16.74 13.93 8.68
N LEU A 143 -15.93 12.91 8.48
CA LEU A 143 -15.59 12.41 7.15
C LEU A 143 -16.84 11.82 6.49
N GLN A 144 -17.13 12.24 5.25
CA GLN A 144 -18.32 11.90 4.51
C GLN A 144 -18.02 11.14 3.22
N TYR A 145 -16.97 11.57 2.51
CA TYR A 145 -16.64 11.03 1.21
C TYR A 145 -15.12 10.99 0.98
N ILE A 146 -14.66 9.92 0.33
CA ILE A 146 -13.25 9.76 -0.07
C ILE A 146 -13.20 9.42 -1.55
N TYR A 147 -12.34 10.09 -2.32
CA TYR A 147 -12.05 9.59 -3.65
C TYR A 147 -10.57 9.63 -3.98
N SER A 148 -10.15 8.70 -4.84
CA SER A 148 -8.78 8.66 -5.35
C SER A 148 -8.74 8.38 -6.84
N ASN A 149 -7.78 9.02 -7.50
CA ASN A 149 -7.36 8.73 -8.86
C ASN A 149 -5.92 8.22 -8.82
N ARG A 150 -5.69 7.04 -9.43
CA ARG A 150 -4.34 6.52 -9.65
C ARG A 150 -4.21 6.11 -11.11
N LEU A 151 -3.76 7.06 -11.89
CA LEU A 151 -3.80 7.05 -13.33
C LEU A 151 -2.38 7.21 -13.89
N ASN A 152 -2.04 6.45 -14.89
CA ASN A 152 -0.74 6.53 -15.55
C ASN A 152 -0.76 5.73 -16.85
N LEU A 153 -0.13 6.24 -17.90
CA LEU A 153 0.26 5.44 -19.05
C LEU A 153 1.48 4.61 -18.64
N GLY A 154 1.25 3.42 -18.11
CA GLY A 154 2.26 2.62 -17.45
C GLY A 154 2.45 1.23 -18.07
N ILE A 155 3.12 0.37 -17.32
CA ILE A 155 3.33 -1.03 -17.72
C ILE A 155 2.02 -1.79 -17.58
N VAL A 156 1.42 -2.17 -18.71
CA VAL A 156 0.24 -3.04 -18.76
C VAL A 156 0.62 -4.45 -18.28
N ARG A 157 -0.15 -5.00 -17.36
CA ARG A 157 0.08 -6.35 -16.81
C ARG A 157 -0.67 -7.38 -17.64
N LYS A 158 -0.14 -8.61 -17.67
CA LYS A 158 -0.75 -9.74 -18.39
C LYS A 158 -1.51 -10.69 -17.48
N GLU A 159 -1.24 -10.66 -16.18
CA GLU A 159 -1.74 -11.63 -15.21
C GLU A 159 -2.77 -11.03 -14.24
N GLU A 160 -2.84 -9.70 -14.15
CA GLU A 160 -3.72 -8.98 -13.24
C GLU A 160 -4.35 -7.75 -13.92
N ASN A 161 -5.56 -7.37 -13.54
CA ASN A 161 -6.19 -6.16 -14.02
C ASN A 161 -5.62 -4.91 -13.31
N VAL A 162 -5.97 -3.72 -13.84
CA VAL A 162 -5.47 -2.43 -13.30
C VAL A 162 -5.84 -2.22 -11.83
N PHE A 163 -6.97 -2.76 -11.37
CA PHE A 163 -7.40 -2.60 -9.98
C PHE A 163 -6.46 -3.34 -9.02
N TRP A 164 -6.10 -4.59 -9.30
CA TRP A 164 -5.11 -5.35 -8.52
C TRP A 164 -3.72 -4.72 -8.56
N SER A 165 -3.36 -4.14 -9.70
CA SER A 165 -2.04 -3.50 -9.87
C SER A 165 -1.90 -2.20 -9.09
N PHE A 166 -2.89 -1.29 -9.21
CA PHE A 166 -2.81 0.08 -8.71
C PHE A 166 -3.57 0.32 -7.42
N ALA A 167 -4.79 -0.21 -7.28
CA ALA A 167 -5.69 0.12 -6.19
C ALA A 167 -5.30 -0.39 -4.78
N PRO A 168 -4.40 -1.39 -4.56
CA PRO A 168 -4.06 -1.82 -3.20
C PRO A 168 -3.63 -0.68 -2.28
N HIS A 169 -2.93 0.34 -2.82
CA HIS A 169 -2.56 1.53 -2.07
C HIS A 169 -3.78 2.35 -1.66
N ASP A 170 -4.70 2.59 -2.59
CA ASP A 170 -5.89 3.41 -2.36
C ASP A 170 -6.89 2.70 -1.45
N VAL A 171 -7.07 1.39 -1.65
CA VAL A 171 -7.89 0.55 -0.76
C VAL A 171 -7.34 0.60 0.67
N SER A 172 -6.03 0.45 0.87
CA SER A 172 -5.42 0.54 2.20
C SER A 172 -5.63 1.92 2.85
N LEU A 173 -5.57 3.01 2.07
CA LEU A 173 -5.84 4.37 2.55
C LEU A 173 -7.31 4.56 2.93
N PHE A 174 -8.24 4.04 2.13
CA PHE A 174 -9.67 4.14 2.42
C PHE A 174 -10.01 3.42 3.74
N GLN A 175 -9.47 2.20 3.94
CA GLN A 175 -9.62 1.48 5.21
C GLN A 175 -9.00 2.24 6.37
N TYR A 176 -7.83 2.84 6.17
CA TYR A 176 -7.13 3.62 7.19
C TYR A 176 -7.91 4.86 7.64
N PHE A 177 -8.60 5.53 6.71
CA PHE A 177 -9.36 6.74 7.03
C PHE A 177 -10.78 6.45 7.51
N SER A 178 -11.45 5.46 6.93
CA SER A 178 -12.80 5.08 7.33
C SER A 178 -12.86 4.30 8.65
N GLU A 179 -11.75 3.64 9.03
CA GLU A 179 -11.67 2.73 10.19
C GLU A 179 -12.76 1.65 10.17
N SER A 180 -13.21 1.27 8.99
CA SER A 180 -14.32 0.34 8.78
C SER A 180 -14.11 -0.50 7.54
N PHE A 181 -14.72 -1.69 7.49
CA PHE A 181 -14.78 -2.51 6.28
C PHE A 181 -16.01 -2.13 5.46
N PRO A 182 -15.93 -2.02 4.10
CA PRO A 182 -17.08 -1.61 3.30
C PRO A 182 -18.18 -2.65 3.31
N SER A 183 -19.43 -2.19 3.45
CA SER A 183 -20.63 -3.02 3.34
C SER A 183 -20.97 -3.38 1.89
N SER A 184 -20.50 -2.58 0.93
CA SER A 184 -20.71 -2.79 -0.50
C SER A 184 -19.52 -2.31 -1.32
N VAL A 185 -19.17 -3.07 -2.36
CA VAL A 185 -18.15 -2.76 -3.35
C VAL A 185 -18.74 -3.02 -4.74
N VAL A 186 -18.83 -1.97 -5.56
CA VAL A 186 -19.34 -2.03 -6.93
C VAL A 186 -18.25 -1.51 -7.86
N SER A 187 -17.90 -2.29 -8.87
CA SER A 187 -16.87 -1.95 -9.83
C SER A 187 -17.38 -2.04 -11.26
N LEU A 188 -17.03 -1.05 -12.05
CA LEU A 188 -17.22 -1.01 -13.50
C LEU A 188 -15.85 -0.84 -14.17
N GLY A 189 -15.68 -1.41 -15.36
CA GLY A 189 -14.40 -1.31 -16.08
C GLY A 189 -14.49 -1.76 -17.52
N ARG A 190 -13.42 -1.53 -18.26
CA ARG A 190 -13.26 -1.96 -19.66
C ARG A 190 -11.86 -2.53 -19.90
N ASP A 191 -11.80 -3.43 -20.85
CA ASP A 191 -10.65 -4.19 -21.31
C ASP A 191 -10.35 -3.86 -22.79
N TYR A 192 -9.75 -2.69 -23.02
CA TYR A 192 -9.44 -2.19 -24.37
C TYR A 192 -8.21 -2.87 -24.99
N LEU A 193 -7.19 -3.21 -24.18
CA LEU A 193 -5.91 -3.72 -24.68
C LEU A 193 -5.85 -5.25 -24.68
N GLN A 194 -6.45 -5.90 -23.67
CA GLN A 194 -6.38 -7.34 -23.49
C GLN A 194 -7.73 -7.85 -22.99
N LYS A 195 -8.37 -8.76 -23.72
CA LYS A 195 -9.64 -9.35 -23.33
C LYS A 195 -9.57 -9.93 -21.90
N LYS A 196 -10.59 -9.64 -21.09
CA LYS A 196 -10.75 -10.09 -19.69
C LYS A 196 -9.77 -9.47 -18.68
N ILE A 197 -8.89 -8.58 -19.09
CA ILE A 197 -7.98 -7.84 -18.21
C ILE A 197 -8.32 -6.36 -18.30
N HIS A 198 -9.09 -5.85 -17.34
CA HIS A 198 -9.55 -4.47 -17.36
C HIS A 198 -8.38 -3.48 -17.27
N ASP A 199 -8.32 -2.54 -18.21
CA ASP A 199 -7.29 -1.49 -18.32
C ASP A 199 -7.69 -0.23 -17.57
N THR A 200 -8.99 -0.06 -17.32
CA THR A 200 -9.57 1.05 -16.58
C THR A 200 -10.73 0.57 -15.75
N THR A 201 -10.79 1.00 -14.49
CA THR A 201 -11.89 0.66 -13.57
C THR A 201 -12.25 1.83 -12.69
N ILE A 202 -13.54 1.97 -12.39
CA ILE A 202 -14.05 2.79 -11.31
C ILE A 202 -14.74 1.87 -10.30
N THR A 203 -14.34 1.98 -9.04
CA THR A 203 -14.85 1.15 -7.94
C THR A 203 -15.45 2.04 -6.88
N TYR A 204 -16.71 1.84 -6.57
CA TYR A 204 -17.44 2.55 -5.53
C TYR A 204 -17.52 1.69 -4.27
N LEU A 205 -17.28 2.31 -3.10
CA LEU A 205 -17.28 1.67 -1.80
C LEU A 205 -18.27 2.38 -0.87
N LYS A 206 -19.09 1.58 -0.16
CA LYS A 206 -20.03 2.05 0.88
C LYS A 206 -19.60 1.49 2.22
N TYR A 207 -19.53 2.34 3.25
CA TYR A 207 -19.15 1.95 4.60
C TYR A 207 -20.34 2.03 5.55
N PRO A 208 -20.44 1.15 6.57
CA PRO A 208 -21.56 1.15 7.52
C PRO A 208 -21.70 2.45 8.32
N ASN A 209 -20.59 3.18 8.52
CA ASN A 209 -20.55 4.47 9.24
C ASN A 209 -20.98 5.67 8.38
N GLY A 210 -21.58 5.43 7.20
CA GLY A 210 -22.09 6.48 6.30
C GLY A 210 -21.02 7.13 5.41
N ILE A 211 -19.77 6.71 5.50
CA ILE A 211 -18.71 7.15 4.57
C ILE A 211 -18.92 6.41 3.25
N GLU A 212 -18.79 7.14 2.14
CA GLU A 212 -18.78 6.57 0.80
C GLU A 212 -17.55 7.02 0.04
N GLY A 213 -17.22 6.34 -1.07
CA GLY A 213 -16.08 6.80 -1.87
C GLY A 213 -15.91 6.02 -3.17
N HIS A 214 -15.02 6.53 -4.02
CA HIS A 214 -14.64 5.81 -5.23
C HIS A 214 -13.13 5.85 -5.47
N ILE A 215 -12.68 4.79 -6.13
CA ILE A 215 -11.30 4.61 -6.59
C ILE A 215 -11.35 4.50 -8.11
N PHE A 216 -10.71 5.42 -8.81
CA PHE A 216 -10.53 5.37 -10.26
C PHE A 216 -9.08 5.03 -10.59
N VAL A 217 -8.87 3.93 -11.31
CA VAL A 217 -7.55 3.50 -11.75
C VAL A 217 -7.54 3.19 -13.23
N SER A 218 -6.46 3.59 -13.92
CA SER A 218 -6.32 3.35 -15.36
C SER A 218 -4.85 3.28 -15.78
N TRP A 219 -4.54 2.33 -16.69
CA TRP A 219 -3.27 2.31 -17.42
C TRP A 219 -3.27 3.20 -18.67
N LEU A 220 -4.46 3.66 -19.10
CA LEU A 220 -4.65 4.35 -20.38
C LEU A 220 -4.60 5.88 -20.26
N HIS A 221 -4.40 6.39 -19.04
CA HIS A 221 -4.43 7.83 -18.82
C HIS A 221 -3.12 8.47 -19.33
N PRO A 222 -3.20 9.56 -20.15
CA PRO A 222 -2.03 10.09 -20.86
C PRO A 222 -0.99 10.76 -19.96
N PHE A 223 -1.34 11.08 -18.72
CA PHE A 223 -0.44 11.64 -17.73
C PHE A 223 -0.61 10.97 -16.39
N LYS A 224 0.41 11.05 -15.55
CA LYS A 224 0.38 10.50 -14.19
C LYS A 224 -0.43 11.38 -13.27
N GLU A 225 -1.43 10.78 -12.61
CA GLU A 225 -2.21 11.42 -11.55
C GLU A 225 -2.34 10.46 -10.36
N HIS A 226 -1.87 10.90 -9.18
CA HIS A 226 -2.04 10.18 -7.93
C HIS A 226 -2.70 11.13 -6.92
N ARG A 227 -4.01 11.27 -7.03
CA ARG A 227 -4.83 12.20 -6.26
C ARG A 227 -5.64 11.47 -5.21
N LEU A 228 -5.69 12.06 -4.02
CA LEU A 228 -6.55 11.63 -2.92
C LEU A 228 -7.28 12.85 -2.37
N VAL A 229 -8.60 12.75 -2.27
CA VAL A 229 -9.44 13.81 -1.68
C VAL A 229 -10.34 13.22 -0.61
N LEU A 230 -10.39 13.89 0.53
CA LEU A 230 -11.24 13.55 1.66
C LEU A 230 -12.18 14.72 1.92
N VAL A 231 -13.48 14.46 1.84
CA VAL A 231 -14.53 15.45 2.01
C VAL A 231 -15.17 15.25 3.38
N GLY A 232 -15.06 16.24 4.23
CA GLY A 232 -15.71 16.28 5.54
C GLY A 232 -16.81 17.32 5.60
N SER A 233 -17.55 17.33 6.73
CA SER A 233 -18.68 18.25 6.93
C SER A 233 -18.25 19.73 7.07
N LYS A 234 -17.01 19.99 7.50
CA LYS A 234 -16.47 21.35 7.72
C LYS A 234 -15.37 21.77 6.73
N GLY A 235 -14.89 20.83 5.90
CA GLY A 235 -13.82 21.12 4.95
C GLY A 235 -13.40 19.89 4.18
N SER A 236 -12.42 20.05 3.28
CA SER A 236 -11.89 18.94 2.48
C SER A 236 -10.36 19.00 2.45
N LEU A 237 -9.74 17.84 2.38
CA LEU A 237 -8.30 17.69 2.21
C LEU A 237 -8.03 17.14 0.81
N HIS A 238 -7.04 17.69 0.13
CA HIS A 238 -6.58 17.25 -1.18
C HIS A 238 -5.08 16.99 -1.13
N PHE A 239 -4.67 15.80 -1.47
CA PHE A 239 -3.27 15.39 -1.59
C PHE A 239 -2.97 14.91 -3.00
N GLU A 240 -1.85 15.38 -3.58
CA GLU A 240 -1.45 15.04 -4.96
C GLU A 240 0.00 14.53 -4.96
N ASP A 241 0.18 13.20 -4.88
CA ASP A 241 1.50 12.55 -4.79
C ASP A 241 2.27 12.57 -6.12
N SER A 242 1.60 12.75 -7.25
CA SER A 242 2.25 12.82 -8.58
C SER A 242 2.93 14.15 -8.87
N LYS A 243 2.62 15.21 -8.15
CA LYS A 243 3.26 16.52 -8.31
C LYS A 243 4.61 16.59 -7.60
N LYS A 244 5.56 17.31 -8.17
CA LYS A 244 6.93 17.44 -7.64
C LYS A 244 6.96 17.84 -6.15
N ASN A 245 6.09 18.75 -5.72
CA ASN A 245 6.03 19.25 -4.35
C ASN A 245 5.01 18.50 -3.48
N LYS A 246 4.35 17.48 -4.01
CA LYS A 246 3.36 16.65 -3.31
C LYS A 246 2.43 17.47 -2.39
N PRO A 247 1.68 18.44 -2.93
CA PRO A 247 0.94 19.39 -2.12
C PRO A 247 -0.18 18.72 -1.32
N LEU A 248 -0.29 19.11 -0.04
CA LEU A 248 -1.45 18.83 0.80
C LEU A 248 -2.20 20.15 1.01
N LEU A 249 -3.44 20.19 0.59
CA LEU A 249 -4.29 21.38 0.61
C LEU A 249 -5.51 21.15 1.50
N LEU A 250 -5.86 22.15 2.30
CA LEU A 250 -7.09 22.21 3.08
C LEU A 250 -8.02 23.25 2.46
N TYR A 251 -9.23 22.82 2.14
CA TYR A 251 -10.35 23.69 1.73
C TYR A 251 -11.32 23.76 2.90
N GLU A 252 -11.38 24.90 3.60
CA GLU A 252 -12.34 25.12 4.69
C GLU A 252 -13.67 25.56 4.08
N LYS A 253 -14.77 24.91 4.48
CA LYS A 253 -16.13 25.31 4.09
C LYS A 253 -16.61 26.47 4.96
N GLU A 254 -17.38 27.35 4.38
CA GLU A 254 -18.11 28.32 5.14
C GLU A 254 -19.22 27.64 5.95
N ASN A 255 -19.32 27.99 7.24
CA ASN A 255 -20.40 27.45 8.07
C ASN A 255 -21.67 28.29 7.81
N LEU A 256 -22.53 27.77 6.94
CA LEU A 256 -23.75 28.45 6.53
C LEU A 256 -24.91 28.32 7.55
N GLY A 257 -24.77 27.42 8.56
CA GLY A 257 -25.89 27.09 9.45
C GLY A 257 -27.08 26.56 8.63
N ASN A 258 -28.29 27.11 8.91
CA ASN A 258 -29.50 26.80 8.13
C ASN A 258 -29.69 27.72 6.91
N LYS A 259 -28.62 28.32 6.39
CA LYS A 259 -28.68 29.27 5.28
C LYS A 259 -28.62 28.59 3.92
N ASP A 260 -29.02 29.36 2.92
CA ASP A 260 -29.09 29.01 1.51
C ASP A 260 -27.87 28.23 0.98
N LEU A 261 -28.05 26.96 0.70
CA LEU A 261 -27.03 26.05 0.18
C LEU A 261 -26.45 26.50 -1.18
N SER A 262 -27.16 27.38 -1.92
CA SER A 262 -26.68 27.94 -3.18
C SER A 262 -25.44 28.85 -3.00
N LYS A 263 -25.17 29.25 -1.75
CA LYS A 263 -24.02 30.12 -1.38
C LYS A 263 -22.84 29.35 -0.80
N LEU A 264 -22.85 28.01 -0.90
CA LEU A 264 -21.74 27.19 -0.42
C LEU A 264 -20.45 27.55 -1.17
N LYS A 265 -19.52 28.21 -0.53
CA LYS A 265 -18.20 28.56 -1.07
C LYS A 265 -17.09 27.96 -0.21
N ASN A 266 -15.96 27.66 -0.84
CA ASN A 266 -14.74 27.42 -0.08
C ASN A 266 -14.28 28.73 0.54
N LYS A 267 -14.26 28.80 1.87
CA LYS A 267 -13.89 30.00 2.61
C LYS A 267 -12.39 30.32 2.44
N THR A 268 -11.57 29.30 2.49
CA THR A 268 -10.12 29.46 2.48
C THR A 268 -9.46 28.22 1.86
N LEU A 269 -8.42 28.46 1.07
CA LEU A 269 -7.48 27.43 0.61
C LEU A 269 -6.17 27.62 1.38
N LYS A 270 -5.75 26.59 2.13
CA LYS A 270 -4.50 26.58 2.87
C LYS A 270 -3.61 25.43 2.42
N LYS A 271 -2.36 25.72 2.14
CA LYS A 271 -1.33 24.69 2.03
C LYS A 271 -0.99 24.21 3.43
N ILE A 272 -0.94 22.89 3.60
CA ILE A 272 -0.60 22.24 4.87
C ILE A 272 0.81 21.65 4.73
N ASP A 273 1.69 22.08 5.60
CA ASP A 273 3.04 21.55 5.66
C ASP A 273 3.08 20.24 6.48
N TYR A 274 3.96 19.36 6.10
CA TYR A 274 4.26 18.10 6.78
C TYR A 274 5.75 17.78 6.65
N GLU A 275 6.28 16.99 7.58
CA GLU A 275 7.70 16.64 7.61
C GLU A 275 8.14 15.92 6.32
N PRO A 276 9.18 16.40 5.63
CA PRO A 276 9.66 15.79 4.40
C PRO A 276 10.46 14.52 4.71
N SER A 277 9.83 13.36 4.64
CA SER A 277 10.52 12.07 4.75
C SER A 277 10.05 11.10 3.68
N LEU A 278 10.93 10.18 3.31
CA LEU A 278 10.59 9.16 2.30
C LEU A 278 9.72 8.07 2.95
N PRO A 279 8.57 7.75 2.37
CA PRO A 279 7.67 6.72 2.90
C PRO A 279 8.36 5.37 3.13
N LEU A 280 9.21 4.92 2.20
CA LEU A 280 9.93 3.66 2.33
C LEU A 280 10.91 3.67 3.51
N ASN A 281 11.54 4.80 3.78
CA ASN A 281 12.41 4.94 4.94
C ASN A 281 11.61 4.80 6.25
N ASN A 282 10.43 5.41 6.31
CA ASN A 282 9.54 5.32 7.48
C ASN A 282 9.01 3.89 7.69
N GLU A 283 8.60 3.22 6.61
CA GLU A 283 8.16 1.83 6.64
C GLU A 283 9.25 0.89 7.14
N LEU A 284 10.47 1.03 6.62
CA LEU A 284 11.60 0.21 7.04
C LEU A 284 12.04 0.50 8.48
N LYS A 285 12.01 1.75 8.93
CA LYS A 285 12.24 2.10 10.33
C LYS A 285 11.20 1.46 11.25
N TYR A 286 9.93 1.51 10.86
CA TYR A 286 8.84 0.85 11.59
C TYR A 286 9.07 -0.66 11.68
N PHE A 287 9.45 -1.32 10.57
CA PHE A 287 9.79 -2.74 10.57
C PHE A 287 10.99 -3.06 11.47
N ILE A 288 12.03 -2.25 11.44
CA ILE A 288 13.20 -2.38 12.32
C ILE A 288 12.80 -2.27 13.79
N ASP A 289 11.93 -1.34 14.14
CA ASP A 289 11.46 -1.17 15.52
C ASP A 289 10.60 -2.35 15.99
N ILE A 290 9.85 -2.99 15.09
CA ILE A 290 9.15 -4.26 15.38
C ILE A 290 10.15 -5.39 15.64
N ILE A 291 11.20 -5.51 14.82
CA ILE A 291 12.26 -6.51 15.02
C ILE A 291 12.92 -6.32 16.40
N LYS A 292 13.26 -5.07 16.74
CA LYS A 292 13.90 -4.69 18.01
C LYS A 292 12.96 -4.76 19.22
N GLY A 293 11.68 -5.07 19.03
CA GLY A 293 10.67 -5.09 20.10
C GLY A 293 10.29 -3.72 20.66
N LYS A 294 10.68 -2.63 20.00
CA LYS A 294 10.35 -1.25 20.38
C LYS A 294 8.94 -0.84 19.98
N GLN A 295 8.37 -1.49 18.97
CA GLN A 295 7.08 -1.19 18.40
C GLN A 295 6.21 -2.43 18.28
N LYS A 296 4.92 -2.32 18.63
CA LYS A 296 3.89 -3.33 18.31
C LYS A 296 3.39 -3.13 16.88
N ILE A 297 2.88 -4.19 16.27
CA ILE A 297 2.30 -4.13 14.91
C ILE A 297 0.88 -3.54 15.00
N ASN A 298 0.79 -2.22 14.90
CA ASN A 298 -0.48 -1.48 14.96
C ASN A 298 -0.94 -1.04 13.57
N ASN A 299 -0.03 -0.95 12.59
CA ASN A 299 -0.30 -0.50 11.23
C ASN A 299 0.28 -1.49 10.22
N ALA A 300 -0.28 -1.52 9.01
CA ALA A 300 0.11 -2.45 7.95
C ALA A 300 0.12 -3.94 8.41
N ASN A 301 -0.76 -4.29 9.34
CA ASN A 301 -0.84 -5.62 9.93
C ASN A 301 -1.55 -6.62 9.00
N ILE A 302 -1.50 -7.90 9.38
CA ILE A 302 -2.09 -8.99 8.59
C ILE A 302 -3.61 -8.81 8.35
N ASN A 303 -4.37 -8.29 9.31
CA ASN A 303 -5.81 -8.09 9.14
C ASN A 303 -6.08 -6.98 8.10
N GLN A 304 -5.34 -5.87 8.15
CA GLN A 304 -5.41 -4.83 7.11
C GLN A 304 -5.02 -5.38 5.72
N GLY A 305 -4.01 -6.24 5.65
CA GLY A 305 -3.65 -6.92 4.40
C GLY A 305 -4.77 -7.82 3.88
N ILE A 306 -5.41 -8.60 4.76
CA ILE A 306 -6.56 -9.46 4.44
C ILE A 306 -7.75 -8.62 3.94
N ASP A 307 -8.06 -7.52 4.60
CA ASP A 307 -9.15 -6.62 4.20
C ASP A 307 -8.91 -6.04 2.81
N VAL A 308 -7.68 -5.66 2.48
CA VAL A 308 -7.33 -5.21 1.13
C VAL A 308 -7.58 -6.33 0.11
N ILE A 309 -7.08 -7.55 0.34
CA ILE A 309 -7.30 -8.69 -0.58
C ILE A 309 -8.80 -8.96 -0.76
N LYS A 310 -9.58 -8.96 0.32
CA LYS A 310 -11.02 -9.18 0.28
C LYS A 310 -11.74 -8.13 -0.58
N ILE A 311 -11.37 -6.86 -0.46
CA ILE A 311 -11.92 -5.77 -1.28
C ILE A 311 -11.52 -5.93 -2.75
N LEU A 312 -10.29 -6.33 -3.03
CA LEU A 312 -9.83 -6.60 -4.40
C LEU A 312 -10.64 -7.75 -5.05
N GLU A 313 -10.92 -8.82 -4.32
CA GLU A 313 -11.78 -9.91 -4.79
C GLU A 313 -13.23 -9.47 -4.98
N MET A 314 -13.80 -8.71 -4.05
CA MET A 314 -15.17 -8.16 -4.18
C MET A 314 -15.30 -7.28 -5.42
N ALA A 315 -14.31 -6.42 -5.69
CA ALA A 315 -14.25 -5.58 -6.88
C ALA A 315 -14.15 -6.41 -8.15
N THR A 316 -13.29 -7.44 -8.17
CA THR A 316 -13.15 -8.35 -9.32
C THR A 316 -14.44 -9.11 -9.61
N ASN A 317 -15.12 -9.61 -8.57
CA ASN A 317 -16.41 -10.29 -8.72
C ASN A 317 -17.48 -9.33 -9.25
N SER A 318 -17.46 -8.05 -8.85
CA SER A 318 -18.35 -7.03 -9.38
C SER A 318 -18.06 -6.73 -10.85
N LEU A 319 -16.79 -6.57 -11.23
CA LEU A 319 -16.37 -6.37 -12.63
C LEU A 319 -16.86 -7.52 -13.53
N ASN A 320 -16.67 -8.77 -13.11
CA ASN A 320 -17.06 -9.95 -13.89
C ASN A 320 -18.59 -10.04 -14.10
N ARG A 321 -19.38 -9.62 -13.11
CA ARG A 321 -20.85 -9.57 -13.24
C ARG A 321 -21.31 -8.49 -14.21
N ASN A 322 -20.72 -7.30 -14.10
CA ASN A 322 -21.16 -6.13 -14.87
C ASN A 322 -20.66 -6.14 -16.31
N THR A 323 -19.56 -6.82 -16.63
CA THR A 323 -19.05 -6.98 -18.01
C THR A 323 -20.02 -7.79 -18.87
N ASN A 324 -20.82 -8.69 -18.28
CA ASN A 324 -21.83 -9.48 -18.99
C ASN A 324 -23.16 -8.73 -19.21
N GLN A 325 -23.31 -7.51 -18.68
CA GLN A 325 -24.53 -6.70 -18.79
C GLN A 325 -24.40 -5.48 -19.71
N LEU A 326 -23.20 -5.19 -20.20
CA LEU A 326 -22.82 -4.09 -21.11
C LEU A 326 -22.31 -4.62 -22.46
#